data_59dea1cfd6a070bb1b0984c753e8d62c
#
_entry.id   59dea1cfd6a070bb1b0984c753e8d62c
#
_cell.length_a   1.000
_cell.length_b   1.000
_cell.length_c   1.000
_cell.angle_alpha   90.00
_cell.angle_beta   90.00
_cell.angle_gamma   90.00
#
_symmetry.space_group_name_H-M   'P 1'
#
loop_
_entity.id
_entity.type
_entity.pdbx_description
1 polymer ?
#
loop_
_entity_poly.entity_id
_entity_poly.type
_entity_poly.pdbx_seq_one_letter_code
_entity_poly.pdbx_strand_id
1 'polypeptide(L)'
;MKLSALLELQFNLPSIPKVVALLLTELEKTEVDLRKITQLISTDPALTTRLLQLANSDFFQLQGKISSVSEALAVLELAHVKTMAQVAAGVSSPKAVPGIQLAQFWQYSLNVGKVSRALAGLARQNQQAAFTCGLVHAIGELALHLAMSDAMALLNVDVPLLDLRRARQERREFGYCYASVGAGYARMWNFPQPMVDALEHQYAPFENNVYEPLAGIIHLATWRARAREVNMDERAMAVTFPDAVGVALDLDIDAVLQQDPFDWSGHT
;
A
#
# COMPACT_ATOMS: atom_id res chain seq x y z
N MET A 1 22.28 -1.20 7.18
CA MET A 1 22.08 0.24 6.91
C MET A 1 21.20 0.84 8.01
N LYS A 2 21.39 2.08 8.44
CA LYS A 2 20.46 2.75 9.37
C LYS A 2 19.21 3.23 8.62
N LEU A 3 18.03 3.25 9.29
CA LEU A 3 16.79 3.71 8.68
C LEU A 3 16.90 5.14 8.12
N SER A 4 17.53 6.06 8.85
CA SER A 4 17.73 7.45 8.40
C SER A 4 18.50 7.53 7.07
N ALA A 5 19.57 6.73 6.92
CA ALA A 5 20.36 6.69 5.69
C ALA A 5 19.57 6.04 4.51
N LEU A 6 18.69 5.09 4.80
CA LEU A 6 17.80 4.50 3.79
C LEU A 6 16.78 5.52 3.31
N LEU A 7 16.19 6.31 4.21
CA LEU A 7 15.18 7.31 3.87
C LEU A 7 15.76 8.49 3.06
N GLU A 8 17.06 8.76 3.13
CA GLU A 8 17.73 9.76 2.28
C GLU A 8 17.87 9.31 0.82
N LEU A 9 17.71 8.00 0.54
CA LEU A 9 17.80 7.49 -0.82
C LEU A 9 16.52 7.80 -1.61
N GLN A 10 16.72 8.27 -2.84
CA GLN A 10 15.61 8.49 -3.78
C GLN A 10 15.41 7.23 -4.62
N PHE A 11 14.25 6.60 -4.51
CA PHE A 11 13.89 5.43 -5.31
C PHE A 11 12.87 5.78 -6.38
N ASN A 12 13.10 5.24 -7.54
CA ASN A 12 12.10 5.20 -8.59
C ASN A 12 11.26 3.94 -8.43
N LEU A 13 10.17 4.04 -7.70
CA LEU A 13 9.22 2.93 -7.50
C LEU A 13 8.68 2.44 -8.85
N PRO A 14 8.71 1.13 -9.14
CA PRO A 14 8.24 0.59 -10.41
C PRO A 14 6.71 0.63 -10.50
N SER A 15 6.20 1.25 -11.55
CA SER A 15 4.79 1.25 -11.91
C SER A 15 4.45 0.11 -12.87
N ILE A 16 3.18 -0.22 -13.00
CA ILE A 16 2.66 -1.22 -13.94
C ILE A 16 2.70 -0.62 -15.36
N PRO A 17 3.55 -1.10 -16.28
CA PRO A 17 3.77 -0.42 -17.57
C PRO A 17 2.49 -0.25 -18.39
N LYS A 18 1.62 -1.29 -18.40
CA LYS A 18 0.32 -1.25 -19.09
C LYS A 18 -0.61 -0.17 -18.51
N VAL A 19 -0.62 -0.01 -17.19
CA VAL A 19 -1.46 1.00 -16.51
C VAL A 19 -0.97 2.40 -16.86
N VAL A 20 0.34 2.63 -16.83
CA VAL A 20 0.94 3.92 -17.21
C VAL A 20 0.60 4.28 -18.67
N ALA A 21 0.73 3.33 -19.60
CA ALA A 21 0.39 3.55 -21.01
C ALA A 21 -1.10 3.88 -21.20
N LEU A 22 -2.00 3.15 -20.52
CA LEU A 22 -3.45 3.42 -20.56
C LEU A 22 -3.79 4.78 -19.94
N LEU A 23 -3.13 5.15 -18.85
CA LEU A 23 -3.31 6.46 -18.21
C LEU A 23 -2.91 7.61 -19.14
N LEU A 24 -1.75 7.52 -19.79
CA LEU A 24 -1.31 8.51 -20.76
C LEU A 24 -2.27 8.61 -21.94
N THR A 25 -2.73 7.48 -22.48
CA THR A 25 -3.72 7.45 -23.55
C THR A 25 -5.03 8.14 -23.14
N GLU A 26 -5.49 7.94 -21.90
CA GLU A 26 -6.70 8.58 -21.39
C GLU A 26 -6.53 10.10 -21.24
N LEU A 27 -5.35 10.53 -20.74
CA LEU A 27 -5.01 11.95 -20.55
C LEU A 27 -4.78 12.73 -21.85
N GLU A 28 -4.65 12.03 -22.99
CA GLU A 28 -4.52 12.65 -24.33
C GLU A 28 -5.84 12.86 -25.05
N LYS A 29 -6.94 12.34 -24.52
CA LYS A 29 -8.26 12.51 -25.12
C LYS A 29 -8.77 13.93 -25.00
N THR A 30 -9.60 14.34 -25.96
CA THR A 30 -10.31 15.62 -25.93
C THR A 30 -11.31 15.67 -24.76
N GLU A 31 -11.99 14.54 -24.50
CA GLU A 31 -12.87 14.34 -23.36
C GLU A 31 -12.27 13.29 -22.45
N VAL A 32 -11.76 13.73 -21.31
CA VAL A 32 -11.05 12.90 -20.33
C VAL A 32 -12.05 12.29 -19.35
N ASP A 33 -12.02 10.97 -19.19
CA ASP A 33 -12.83 10.28 -18.18
C ASP A 33 -12.08 10.20 -16.85
N LEU A 34 -12.46 11.07 -15.90
CA LEU A 34 -11.88 11.11 -14.56
C LEU A 34 -12.11 9.83 -13.76
N ARG A 35 -13.21 9.11 -13.99
CA ARG A 35 -13.46 7.82 -13.31
C ARG A 35 -12.45 6.80 -13.76
N LYS A 36 -12.15 6.75 -15.04
CA LYS A 36 -11.15 5.86 -15.61
C LYS A 36 -9.74 6.20 -15.15
N ILE A 37 -9.39 7.48 -15.07
CA ILE A 37 -8.11 7.94 -14.50
C ILE A 37 -8.01 7.48 -13.04
N THR A 38 -9.05 7.72 -12.22
CA THR A 38 -9.09 7.27 -10.83
C THR A 38 -8.88 5.77 -10.73
N GLN A 39 -9.58 4.98 -11.55
CA GLN A 39 -9.47 3.53 -11.57
C GLN A 39 -8.04 3.08 -11.94
N LEU A 40 -7.46 3.62 -13.00
CA LEU A 40 -6.11 3.27 -13.43
C LEU A 40 -5.07 3.56 -12.35
N ILE A 41 -5.07 4.76 -11.78
CA ILE A 41 -4.12 5.12 -10.72
C ILE A 41 -4.31 4.23 -9.49
N SER A 42 -5.56 3.95 -9.11
CA SER A 42 -5.91 3.12 -7.95
C SER A 42 -5.58 1.62 -8.12
N THR A 43 -5.07 1.18 -9.26
CA THR A 43 -4.56 -0.20 -9.43
C THR A 43 -3.05 -0.31 -9.29
N ASP A 44 -2.33 0.81 -9.22
CA ASP A 44 -0.87 0.85 -9.19
C ASP A 44 -0.38 1.53 -7.91
N PRO A 45 0.26 0.79 -6.99
CA PRO A 45 0.76 1.36 -5.73
C PRO A 45 1.76 2.51 -5.93
N ALA A 46 2.62 2.42 -6.95
CA ALA A 46 3.64 3.43 -7.22
C ALA A 46 3.02 4.71 -7.81
N LEU A 47 2.06 4.59 -8.74
CA LEU A 47 1.32 5.75 -9.27
C LEU A 47 0.51 6.42 -8.17
N THR A 48 -0.19 5.64 -7.34
CA THR A 48 -0.95 6.16 -6.20
C THR A 48 -0.03 6.93 -5.24
N THR A 49 1.13 6.37 -4.91
CA THR A 49 2.11 7.04 -4.03
C THR A 49 2.59 8.36 -4.63
N ARG A 50 2.95 8.38 -5.93
CA ARG A 50 3.39 9.61 -6.61
C ARG A 50 2.30 10.67 -6.66
N LEU A 51 1.05 10.26 -6.91
CA LEU A 51 -0.08 11.19 -6.94
C LEU A 51 -0.31 11.83 -5.56
N LEU A 52 -0.28 11.04 -4.49
CA LEU A 52 -0.42 11.55 -3.12
C LEU A 52 0.76 12.43 -2.71
N GLN A 53 1.99 12.05 -3.07
CA GLN A 53 3.18 12.86 -2.84
C GLN A 53 3.07 14.23 -3.51
N LEU A 54 2.59 14.26 -4.75
CA LEU A 54 2.37 15.49 -5.49
C LEU A 54 1.30 16.35 -4.83
N ALA A 55 0.13 15.77 -4.51
CA ALA A 55 -0.99 16.49 -3.92
C ALA A 55 -0.70 17.05 -2.51
N ASN A 56 0.11 16.33 -1.71
CA ASN A 56 0.52 16.77 -0.38
C ASN A 56 1.84 17.57 -0.38
N SER A 57 2.39 17.91 -1.55
CA SER A 57 3.60 18.73 -1.63
C SER A 57 3.35 20.16 -1.18
N ASP A 58 4.43 20.85 -0.81
CA ASP A 58 4.40 22.26 -0.35
C ASP A 58 3.80 23.19 -1.41
N PHE A 59 3.91 22.81 -2.68
CA PHE A 59 3.39 23.59 -3.80
C PHE A 59 1.87 23.81 -3.73
N PHE A 60 1.11 22.80 -3.30
CA PHE A 60 -0.36 22.90 -3.21
C PHE A 60 -0.85 23.37 -1.84
N GLN A 61 0.01 23.50 -0.84
CA GLN A 61 -0.32 23.90 0.54
C GLN A 61 -1.41 23.02 1.20
N LEU A 62 -1.42 21.74 0.84
CA LEU A 62 -2.38 20.73 1.31
C LEU A 62 -1.70 19.61 2.12
N GLN A 63 -0.53 19.90 2.71
CA GLN A 63 0.23 18.92 3.47
C GLN A 63 -0.65 18.25 4.54
N GLY A 64 -0.61 16.93 4.55
CA GLY A 64 -1.35 16.14 5.54
C GLY A 64 -2.87 16.13 5.39
N LYS A 65 -3.41 16.54 4.24
CA LYS A 65 -4.86 16.62 4.02
C LYS A 65 -5.39 15.59 3.02
N ILE A 66 -4.59 15.19 2.04
CA ILE A 66 -5.02 14.35 0.93
C ILE A 66 -4.70 12.88 1.24
N SER A 67 -5.73 12.07 1.42
CA SER A 67 -5.65 10.66 1.83
C SER A 67 -6.06 9.66 0.75
N SER A 68 -6.56 10.12 -0.40
CA SER A 68 -7.08 9.24 -1.45
C SER A 68 -6.80 9.77 -2.85
N VAL A 69 -6.85 8.86 -3.84
CA VAL A 69 -6.72 9.20 -5.26
C VAL A 69 -7.81 10.18 -5.70
N SER A 70 -9.04 9.98 -5.23
CA SER A 70 -10.17 10.86 -5.58
C SER A 70 -9.98 12.28 -5.04
N GLU A 71 -9.51 12.42 -3.79
CA GLU A 71 -9.18 13.72 -3.21
C GLU A 71 -8.04 14.41 -3.97
N ALA A 72 -6.99 13.66 -4.31
CA ALA A 72 -5.87 14.18 -5.08
C ALA A 72 -6.30 14.69 -6.47
N LEU A 73 -7.15 13.94 -7.18
CA LEU A 73 -7.65 14.36 -8.50
C LEU A 73 -8.65 15.53 -8.42
N ALA A 74 -9.26 15.77 -7.26
CA ALA A 74 -10.12 16.94 -7.07
C ALA A 74 -9.35 18.26 -6.91
N VAL A 75 -8.05 18.20 -6.54
CA VAL A 75 -7.22 19.38 -6.30
C VAL A 75 -6.10 19.56 -7.32
N LEU A 76 -5.72 18.51 -8.05
CA LEU A 76 -4.68 18.56 -9.07
C LEU A 76 -5.27 18.82 -10.44
N GLU A 77 -4.63 19.72 -11.21
CA GLU A 77 -4.93 19.87 -12.62
C GLU A 77 -4.45 18.65 -13.42
N LEU A 78 -5.17 18.28 -14.49
CA LEU A 78 -4.81 17.16 -15.36
C LEU A 78 -3.40 17.27 -15.95
N ALA A 79 -2.90 18.49 -16.14
CA ALA A 79 -1.52 18.74 -16.60
C ALA A 79 -0.48 18.19 -15.60
N HIS A 80 -0.70 18.35 -14.30
CA HIS A 80 0.16 17.79 -13.27
C HIS A 80 0.12 16.26 -13.28
N VAL A 81 -1.08 15.68 -13.40
CA VAL A 81 -1.26 14.22 -13.50
C VAL A 81 -0.57 13.67 -14.76
N LYS A 82 -0.65 14.36 -15.88
CA LYS A 82 0.02 13.99 -17.14
C LYS A 82 1.54 14.01 -16.97
N THR A 83 2.10 15.06 -16.39
CA THR A 83 3.53 15.16 -16.12
C THR A 83 4.00 14.04 -15.22
N MET A 84 3.27 13.74 -14.12
CA MET A 84 3.56 12.62 -13.23
C MET A 84 3.57 11.28 -13.98
N ALA A 85 2.57 11.03 -14.85
CA ALA A 85 2.47 9.82 -15.64
C ALA A 85 3.62 9.70 -16.68
N GLN A 86 4.05 10.79 -17.28
CA GLN A 86 5.20 10.83 -18.19
C GLN A 86 6.50 10.50 -17.48
N VAL A 87 6.72 11.05 -16.27
CA VAL A 87 7.87 10.68 -15.43
C VAL A 87 7.83 9.19 -15.08
N ALA A 88 6.65 8.67 -14.70
CA ALA A 88 6.46 7.25 -14.44
C ALA A 88 6.79 6.38 -15.67
N ALA A 89 6.40 6.80 -16.87
CA ALA A 89 6.72 6.10 -18.12
C ALA A 89 8.23 6.06 -18.41
N GLY A 90 8.94 7.16 -18.18
CA GLY A 90 10.39 7.24 -18.37
C GLY A 90 11.18 6.32 -17.43
N VAL A 91 10.61 6.01 -16.27
CA VAL A 91 11.17 5.11 -15.26
C VAL A 91 10.72 3.66 -15.48
N SER A 92 9.63 3.45 -16.21
CA SER A 92 8.95 2.16 -16.44
C SER A 92 9.66 1.21 -17.42
N SER A 93 10.97 1.34 -17.62
CA SER A 93 11.73 0.14 -17.97
C SER A 93 11.64 -0.77 -16.73
N PRO A 94 11.14 -2.01 -16.80
CA PRO A 94 10.98 -2.85 -15.63
C PRO A 94 12.37 -3.25 -15.14
N LYS A 95 13.05 -2.35 -14.44
CA LYS A 95 14.18 -2.74 -13.62
C LYS A 95 13.59 -3.65 -12.57
N ALA A 96 13.79 -4.94 -12.75
CA ALA A 96 13.38 -5.93 -11.78
C ALA A 96 13.84 -5.47 -10.40
N VAL A 97 12.93 -5.40 -9.46
CA VAL A 97 13.30 -5.23 -8.05
C VAL A 97 13.88 -6.57 -7.63
N PRO A 98 15.18 -6.65 -7.27
CA PRO A 98 15.80 -7.92 -6.95
C PRO A 98 15.01 -8.66 -5.87
N GLY A 99 14.67 -9.93 -6.08
CA GLY A 99 13.97 -10.75 -5.10
C GLY A 99 12.47 -10.50 -4.96
N ILE A 100 11.85 -9.62 -5.78
CA ILE A 100 10.40 -9.39 -5.81
C ILE A 100 9.82 -9.73 -7.17
N GLN A 101 8.78 -10.57 -7.17
CA GLN A 101 7.93 -10.78 -8.34
C GLN A 101 6.89 -9.63 -8.40
N LEU A 102 7.17 -8.58 -9.18
CA LEU A 102 6.38 -7.36 -9.21
C LEU A 102 4.90 -7.60 -9.53
N ALA A 103 4.57 -8.52 -10.43
CA ALA A 103 3.18 -8.83 -10.76
C ALA A 103 2.41 -9.37 -9.54
N GLN A 104 3.00 -10.28 -8.77
CA GLN A 104 2.44 -10.79 -7.54
C GLN A 104 2.33 -9.70 -6.47
N PHE A 105 3.38 -8.89 -6.32
CA PHE A 105 3.41 -7.76 -5.38
C PHE A 105 2.28 -6.76 -5.64
N TRP A 106 2.08 -6.36 -6.90
CA TRP A 106 1.02 -5.43 -7.27
C TRP A 106 -0.38 -6.03 -7.03
N GLN A 107 -0.59 -7.30 -7.42
CA GLN A 107 -1.85 -7.98 -7.18
C GLN A 107 -2.16 -8.11 -5.69
N TYR A 108 -1.18 -8.51 -4.88
CA TYR A 108 -1.32 -8.59 -3.44
C TYR A 108 -1.65 -7.22 -2.82
N SER A 109 -0.92 -6.17 -3.19
CA SER A 109 -1.17 -4.81 -2.72
C SER A 109 -2.58 -4.32 -3.07
N LEU A 110 -3.05 -4.60 -4.29
CA LEU A 110 -4.41 -4.27 -4.70
C LEU A 110 -5.46 -5.04 -3.89
N ASN A 111 -5.23 -6.33 -3.61
CA ASN A 111 -6.12 -7.16 -2.81
C ASN A 111 -6.20 -6.63 -1.36
N VAL A 112 -5.07 -6.26 -0.76
CA VAL A 112 -5.05 -5.61 0.58
C VAL A 112 -5.85 -4.31 0.55
N GLY A 113 -5.68 -3.47 -0.47
CA GLY A 113 -6.47 -2.23 -0.62
C GLY A 113 -7.98 -2.49 -0.68
N LYS A 114 -8.42 -3.46 -1.48
CA LYS A 114 -9.84 -3.83 -1.60
C LYS A 114 -10.43 -4.32 -0.28
N VAL A 115 -9.73 -5.22 0.41
CA VAL A 115 -10.17 -5.73 1.71
C VAL A 115 -10.18 -4.61 2.75
N SER A 116 -9.16 -3.75 2.78
CA SER A 116 -9.11 -2.58 3.69
C SER A 116 -10.32 -1.68 3.51
N ARG A 117 -10.73 -1.41 2.26
CA ARG A 117 -11.93 -0.61 1.95
C ARG A 117 -13.19 -1.25 2.51
N ALA A 118 -13.35 -2.57 2.30
CA ALA A 118 -14.53 -3.29 2.77
C ALA A 118 -14.60 -3.32 4.31
N LEU A 119 -13.49 -3.67 4.98
CA LEU A 119 -13.41 -3.68 6.44
C LEU A 119 -13.62 -2.29 7.04
N ALA A 120 -13.11 -1.24 6.40
CA ALA A 120 -13.34 0.14 6.84
C ALA A 120 -14.84 0.51 6.80
N GLY A 121 -15.58 0.02 5.79
CA GLY A 121 -17.02 0.19 5.72
C GLY A 121 -17.75 -0.45 6.91
N LEU A 122 -17.36 -1.66 7.29
CA LEU A 122 -17.91 -2.38 8.45
C LEU A 122 -17.53 -1.67 9.76
N ALA A 123 -16.27 -1.27 9.91
CA ALA A 123 -15.74 -0.56 11.08
C ALA A 123 -16.10 0.94 11.12
N ARG A 124 -16.93 1.44 10.20
CA ARG A 124 -17.36 2.85 10.10
C ARG A 124 -16.20 3.85 9.99
N GLN A 125 -15.15 3.45 9.27
CA GLN A 125 -13.98 4.26 9.00
C GLN A 125 -13.97 4.77 7.55
N ASN A 126 -13.05 5.69 7.21
CA ASN A 126 -12.92 6.22 5.85
C ASN A 126 -12.44 5.14 4.87
N GLN A 127 -13.36 4.68 4.01
CA GLN A 127 -13.11 3.60 3.05
C GLN A 127 -12.07 3.98 1.99
N GLN A 128 -12.01 5.23 1.56
CA GLN A 128 -11.07 5.67 0.53
C GLN A 128 -9.64 5.77 1.09
N ALA A 129 -9.48 6.33 2.28
CA ALA A 129 -8.20 6.35 2.98
C ALA A 129 -7.72 4.92 3.29
N ALA A 130 -8.61 4.03 3.73
CA ALA A 130 -8.30 2.63 4.01
C ALA A 130 -7.86 1.88 2.75
N PHE A 131 -8.56 2.07 1.62
CA PHE A 131 -8.15 1.51 0.34
C PHE A 131 -6.75 1.97 -0.04
N THR A 132 -6.51 3.27 0.04
CA THR A 132 -5.23 3.86 -0.35
C THR A 132 -4.09 3.38 0.54
N CYS A 133 -4.27 3.40 1.87
CA CYS A 133 -3.30 2.83 2.80
C CYS A 133 -3.02 1.35 2.54
N GLY A 134 -4.07 0.55 2.34
CA GLY A 134 -3.93 -0.87 2.02
C GLY A 134 -3.20 -1.10 0.69
N LEU A 135 -3.43 -0.26 -0.33
CA LEU A 135 -2.74 -0.35 -1.62
C LEU A 135 -1.23 -0.05 -1.49
N VAL A 136 -0.86 0.92 -0.65
CA VAL A 136 0.54 1.36 -0.51
C VAL A 136 1.25 0.74 0.70
N HIS A 137 0.59 -0.15 1.46
CA HIS A 137 1.06 -0.67 2.74
C HIS A 137 2.46 -1.29 2.70
N ALA A 138 2.84 -1.92 1.60
CA ALA A 138 4.09 -2.66 1.45
C ALA A 138 5.16 -1.92 0.61
N ILE A 139 4.99 -0.62 0.34
CA ILE A 139 5.97 0.16 -0.46
C ILE A 139 7.37 0.13 0.15
N GLY A 140 7.47 0.04 1.47
CA GLY A 140 8.75 -0.09 2.16
C GLY A 140 9.53 -1.36 1.77
N GLU A 141 8.85 -2.46 1.39
CA GLU A 141 9.52 -3.65 0.86
C GLU A 141 10.25 -3.36 -0.45
N LEU A 142 9.64 -2.61 -1.36
CA LEU A 142 10.30 -2.21 -2.60
C LEU A 142 11.56 -1.38 -2.32
N ALA A 143 11.48 -0.45 -1.37
CA ALA A 143 12.62 0.37 -0.98
C ALA A 143 13.74 -0.46 -0.34
N LEU A 144 13.41 -1.40 0.55
CA LEU A 144 14.37 -2.33 1.16
C LEU A 144 15.10 -3.17 0.12
N HIS A 145 14.36 -3.76 -0.82
CA HIS A 145 14.93 -4.59 -1.88
C HIS A 145 15.79 -3.78 -2.85
N LEU A 146 15.45 -2.53 -3.13
CA LEU A 146 16.27 -1.65 -3.96
C LEU A 146 17.54 -1.17 -3.25
N ALA A 147 17.46 -0.93 -1.92
CA ALA A 147 18.58 -0.41 -1.15
C ALA A 147 19.55 -1.49 -0.65
N MET A 148 19.03 -2.68 -0.31
CA MET A 148 19.77 -3.74 0.38
C MET A 148 19.53 -5.10 -0.28
N SER A 149 19.63 -5.17 -1.60
CA SER A 149 19.26 -6.34 -2.42
C SER A 149 19.84 -7.66 -1.90
N ASP A 150 21.13 -7.70 -1.53
CA ASP A 150 21.79 -8.92 -1.07
C ASP A 150 21.26 -9.38 0.29
N ALA A 151 21.07 -8.45 1.23
CA ALA A 151 20.52 -8.76 2.55
C ALA A 151 19.07 -9.25 2.45
N MET A 152 18.29 -8.61 1.57
CA MET A 152 16.89 -9.01 1.33
C MET A 152 16.79 -10.34 0.59
N ALA A 153 17.72 -10.66 -0.30
CA ALA A 153 17.79 -11.97 -0.96
C ALA A 153 18.04 -13.08 0.05
N LEU A 154 18.97 -12.89 0.99
CA LEU A 154 19.23 -13.83 2.08
C LEU A 154 17.98 -14.00 2.98
N LEU A 155 17.35 -12.91 3.36
CA LEU A 155 16.14 -12.94 4.19
C LEU A 155 14.98 -13.69 3.51
N ASN A 156 14.85 -13.55 2.19
CA ASN A 156 13.78 -14.21 1.43
C ASN A 156 13.88 -15.74 1.43
N VAL A 157 15.06 -16.31 1.66
CA VAL A 157 15.25 -17.77 1.77
C VAL A 157 14.53 -18.31 3.00
N ASP A 158 14.68 -17.61 4.13
CA ASP A 158 14.13 -18.07 5.43
C ASP A 158 12.71 -17.57 5.68
N VAL A 159 12.42 -16.35 5.25
CA VAL A 159 11.17 -15.66 5.51
C VAL A 159 10.70 -14.94 4.23
N PRO A 160 9.94 -15.63 3.36
CA PRO A 160 9.41 -15.04 2.13
C PRO A 160 8.58 -13.76 2.36
N LEU A 161 8.39 -12.98 1.32
CA LEU A 161 7.71 -11.66 1.35
C LEU A 161 6.33 -11.70 2.03
N LEU A 162 5.58 -12.79 1.85
CA LEU A 162 4.24 -12.96 2.41
C LEU A 162 4.22 -13.71 3.75
N ASP A 163 5.35 -13.97 4.37
CA ASP A 163 5.40 -14.64 5.68
C ASP A 163 4.91 -13.70 6.80
N LEU A 164 4.06 -14.21 7.70
CA LEU A 164 3.55 -13.46 8.85
C LEU A 164 4.67 -12.92 9.78
N ARG A 165 5.81 -13.60 9.79
CA ARG A 165 6.98 -13.24 10.61
C ARG A 165 7.85 -12.16 9.96
N ARG A 166 7.55 -11.76 8.71
CA ARG A 166 8.39 -10.89 7.89
C ARG A 166 8.85 -9.63 8.63
N ALA A 167 7.91 -8.80 9.10
CA ALA A 167 8.22 -7.56 9.80
C ALA A 167 9.05 -7.79 11.06
N ARG A 168 8.75 -8.87 11.83
CA ARG A 168 9.51 -9.21 13.03
C ARG A 168 10.95 -9.59 12.69
N GLN A 169 11.15 -10.38 11.63
CA GLN A 169 12.48 -10.80 11.22
C GLN A 169 13.31 -9.65 10.70
N GLU A 170 12.73 -8.75 9.90
CA GLU A 170 13.39 -7.53 9.45
C GLU A 170 13.83 -6.64 10.62
N ARG A 171 12.95 -6.45 11.62
CA ARG A 171 13.32 -5.71 12.83
C ARG A 171 14.48 -6.35 13.59
N ARG A 172 14.52 -7.67 13.64
CA ARG A 172 15.61 -8.41 14.28
C ARG A 172 16.94 -8.22 13.55
N GLU A 173 16.93 -8.29 12.21
CA GLU A 173 18.12 -8.23 11.38
C GLU A 173 18.63 -6.78 11.16
N PHE A 174 17.70 -5.84 10.98
CA PHE A 174 18.04 -4.47 10.56
C PHE A 174 17.75 -3.40 11.62
N GLY A 175 17.00 -3.74 12.67
CA GLY A 175 16.52 -2.79 13.68
C GLY A 175 15.23 -2.04 13.29
N TYR A 176 14.69 -2.27 12.10
CA TYR A 176 13.46 -1.70 11.55
C TYR A 176 12.88 -2.66 10.51
N CYS A 177 11.63 -2.42 10.08
CA CYS A 177 10.96 -3.26 9.07
C CYS A 177 10.36 -2.42 7.94
N TYR A 178 9.82 -3.08 6.93
CA TYR A 178 9.16 -2.44 5.79
C TYR A 178 8.09 -1.42 6.20
N ALA A 179 7.35 -1.68 7.27
CA ALA A 179 6.34 -0.77 7.81
C ALA A 179 6.96 0.56 8.27
N SER A 180 8.08 0.49 9.03
CA SER A 180 8.84 1.67 9.45
C SER A 180 9.41 2.45 8.26
N VAL A 181 9.85 1.76 7.21
CA VAL A 181 10.35 2.39 5.98
C VAL A 181 9.22 3.09 5.22
N GLY A 182 8.09 2.41 5.01
CA GLY A 182 6.91 2.97 4.35
C GLY A 182 6.36 4.20 5.09
N ALA A 183 6.25 4.13 6.42
CA ALA A 183 5.84 5.26 7.26
C ALA A 183 6.85 6.41 7.22
N GLY A 184 8.15 6.11 7.20
CA GLY A 184 9.21 7.11 7.08
C GLY A 184 9.07 7.93 5.79
N TYR A 185 8.88 7.26 4.65
CA TYR A 185 8.61 7.94 3.38
C TYR A 185 7.29 8.70 3.37
N ALA A 186 6.21 8.11 3.88
CA ALA A 186 4.91 8.78 3.97
C ALA A 186 4.99 10.09 4.78
N ARG A 187 5.78 10.09 5.87
CA ARG A 187 6.06 11.30 6.68
C ARG A 187 6.85 12.34 5.88
N MET A 188 7.88 11.93 5.15
CA MET A 188 8.67 12.83 4.30
C MET A 188 7.86 13.41 3.13
N TRP A 189 6.85 12.69 2.66
CA TRP A 189 5.95 13.13 1.60
C TRP A 189 4.72 13.86 2.11
N ASN A 190 4.70 14.23 3.39
CA ASN A 190 3.62 14.97 4.04
C ASN A 190 2.25 14.26 3.92
N PHE A 191 2.20 12.94 4.01
CA PHE A 191 0.94 12.22 4.06
C PHE A 191 0.19 12.53 5.36
N PRO A 192 -1.16 12.41 5.39
CA PRO A 192 -1.95 12.59 6.61
C PRO A 192 -1.44 11.73 7.75
N GLN A 193 -1.37 12.30 8.96
CA GLN A 193 -0.82 11.60 10.13
C GLN A 193 -1.50 10.24 10.40
N PRO A 194 -2.85 10.08 10.29
CA PRO A 194 -3.48 8.77 10.43
C PRO A 194 -2.97 7.72 9.43
N MET A 195 -2.62 8.13 8.20
CA MET A 195 -2.01 7.22 7.22
C MET A 195 -0.59 6.84 7.61
N VAL A 196 0.21 7.79 8.09
CA VAL A 196 1.58 7.54 8.57
C VAL A 196 1.55 6.55 9.73
N ASP A 197 0.69 6.78 10.72
CA ASP A 197 0.54 5.92 11.90
C ASP A 197 0.03 4.53 11.51
N ALA A 198 -0.93 4.47 10.58
CA ALA A 198 -1.43 3.21 10.05
C ALA A 198 -0.33 2.39 9.35
N LEU A 199 0.48 3.02 8.50
CA LEU A 199 1.59 2.37 7.83
C LEU A 199 2.68 1.90 8.81
N GLU A 200 2.97 2.67 9.86
CA GLU A 200 3.97 2.32 10.85
C GLU A 200 3.55 1.14 11.72
N HIS A 201 2.29 1.13 12.17
CA HIS A 201 1.78 0.17 13.16
C HIS A 201 0.98 -1.00 12.54
N GLN A 202 0.89 -1.10 11.21
CA GLN A 202 0.09 -2.12 10.52
C GLN A 202 0.41 -3.57 10.92
N TYR A 203 1.64 -3.89 11.32
CA TYR A 203 2.03 -5.25 11.71
C TYR A 203 1.81 -5.52 13.20
N ALA A 204 1.70 -4.47 14.05
CA ALA A 204 1.50 -4.54 15.49
C ALA A 204 0.67 -3.32 15.97
N PRO A 205 -0.66 -3.31 15.69
CA PRO A 205 -1.50 -2.11 15.90
C PRO A 205 -1.56 -1.61 17.35
N PHE A 206 -1.24 -2.47 18.34
CA PHE A 206 -1.26 -2.13 19.77
C PHE A 206 0.12 -1.70 20.33
N GLU A 207 1.17 -1.69 19.52
CA GLU A 207 2.48 -1.16 19.95
C GLU A 207 2.50 0.38 19.99
N ASN A 208 1.47 1.04 19.44
CA ASN A 208 1.29 2.49 19.52
C ASN A 208 0.64 2.89 20.86
N ASN A 209 1.04 4.02 21.43
CA ASN A 209 0.41 4.60 22.62
C ASN A 209 -1.04 5.03 22.40
N VAL A 210 -1.38 5.39 21.14
CA VAL A 210 -2.72 5.72 20.70
C VAL A 210 -3.10 4.75 19.58
N TYR A 211 -4.13 3.95 19.81
CA TYR A 211 -4.62 3.01 18.80
C TYR A 211 -5.19 3.77 17.60
N GLU A 212 -4.64 3.50 16.41
CA GLU A 212 -5.15 4.02 15.13
C GLU A 212 -6.00 2.92 14.45
N PRO A 213 -7.32 3.09 14.33
CA PRO A 213 -8.20 2.07 13.75
C PRO A 213 -7.78 1.65 12.34
N LEU A 214 -7.24 2.57 11.55
CA LEU A 214 -6.77 2.29 10.20
C LEU A 214 -5.60 1.28 10.20
N ALA A 215 -4.70 1.30 11.20
CA ALA A 215 -3.65 0.30 11.37
C ALA A 215 -4.23 -1.10 11.59
N GLY A 216 -5.26 -1.21 12.42
CA GLY A 216 -5.98 -2.46 12.66
C GLY A 216 -6.67 -2.99 11.40
N ILE A 217 -7.31 -2.10 10.62
CA ILE A 217 -7.94 -2.46 9.34
C ILE A 217 -6.91 -3.03 8.37
N ILE A 218 -5.75 -2.38 8.20
CA ILE A 218 -4.69 -2.87 7.31
C ILE A 218 -4.13 -4.18 7.83
N HIS A 219 -4.00 -4.35 9.14
CA HIS A 219 -3.54 -5.60 9.77
C HIS A 219 -4.46 -6.78 9.41
N LEU A 220 -5.77 -6.64 9.60
CA LEU A 220 -6.76 -7.66 9.22
C LEU A 220 -6.79 -7.87 7.70
N ALA A 221 -6.69 -6.81 6.91
CA ALA A 221 -6.69 -6.90 5.46
C ALA A 221 -5.46 -7.64 4.91
N THR A 222 -4.28 -7.39 5.47
CA THR A 222 -3.05 -8.11 5.11
C THR A 222 -3.12 -9.57 5.51
N TRP A 223 -3.66 -9.89 6.71
CA TRP A 223 -3.90 -11.27 7.13
C TRP A 223 -4.86 -11.97 6.15
N ARG A 224 -5.99 -11.35 5.82
CA ARG A 224 -7.00 -11.94 4.93
C ARG A 224 -6.48 -12.16 3.50
N ALA A 225 -5.81 -11.17 2.94
CA ALA A 225 -5.23 -11.28 1.59
C ALA A 225 -4.14 -12.36 1.55
N ARG A 226 -3.31 -12.44 2.58
CA ARG A 226 -2.26 -13.48 2.70
C ARG A 226 -2.86 -14.87 2.85
N ALA A 227 -3.87 -15.05 3.72
CA ALA A 227 -4.54 -16.33 3.90
C ALA A 227 -5.04 -16.90 2.55
N ARG A 228 -5.54 -16.02 1.69
CA ARG A 228 -5.95 -16.39 0.32
C ARG A 228 -4.76 -16.73 -0.58
N GLU A 229 -3.72 -15.91 -0.58
CA GLU A 229 -2.56 -16.06 -1.46
C GLU A 229 -1.81 -17.38 -1.19
N VAL A 230 -1.73 -17.80 0.07
CA VAL A 230 -1.07 -19.06 0.48
C VAL A 230 -2.04 -20.25 0.58
N ASN A 231 -3.31 -20.08 0.18
CA ASN A 231 -4.36 -21.09 0.30
C ASN A 231 -4.45 -21.68 1.72
N MET A 232 -4.50 -20.82 2.73
CA MET A 232 -4.57 -21.21 4.13
C MET A 232 -5.86 -21.97 4.41
N ASP A 233 -5.77 -23.12 5.09
CA ASP A 233 -6.93 -23.90 5.48
C ASP A 233 -7.72 -23.25 6.64
N GLU A 234 -8.97 -23.69 6.85
CA GLU A 234 -9.86 -23.13 7.87
C GLU A 234 -9.28 -23.19 9.28
N ARG A 235 -8.58 -24.29 9.61
CA ARG A 235 -7.96 -24.46 10.93
C ARG A 235 -6.81 -23.47 11.13
N ALA A 236 -5.96 -23.31 10.12
CA ALA A 236 -4.87 -22.35 10.16
C ALA A 236 -5.41 -20.90 10.21
N MET A 237 -6.50 -20.61 9.48
CA MET A 237 -7.17 -19.31 9.58
C MET A 237 -7.72 -19.06 10.98
N ALA A 238 -8.42 -20.01 11.59
CA ALA A 238 -8.95 -19.87 12.94
C ALA A 238 -7.84 -19.65 14.00
N VAL A 239 -6.69 -20.35 13.87
CA VAL A 239 -5.58 -20.23 14.82
C VAL A 239 -4.79 -18.93 14.64
N THR A 240 -4.72 -18.40 13.42
CA THR A 240 -3.90 -17.21 13.10
C THR A 240 -4.71 -15.92 13.02
N PHE A 241 -6.02 -15.99 13.18
CA PHE A 241 -6.86 -14.79 13.18
C PHE A 241 -6.42 -13.81 14.28
N PRO A 242 -6.27 -12.51 13.95
CA PRO A 242 -5.86 -11.50 14.93
C PRO A 242 -7.03 -11.05 15.83
N ASP A 243 -7.52 -11.93 16.70
CA ASP A 243 -8.72 -11.72 17.53
C ASP A 243 -8.73 -10.37 18.26
N ALA A 244 -7.62 -9.97 18.87
CA ALA A 244 -7.55 -8.71 19.61
C ALA A 244 -7.81 -7.50 18.70
N VAL A 245 -7.35 -7.55 17.45
CA VAL A 245 -7.60 -6.49 16.47
C VAL A 245 -9.04 -6.53 15.97
N GLY A 246 -9.59 -7.73 15.75
CA GLY A 246 -10.99 -7.93 15.43
C GLY A 246 -11.90 -7.31 16.50
N VAL A 247 -11.68 -7.64 17.76
CA VAL A 247 -12.45 -7.07 18.90
C VAL A 247 -12.34 -5.55 18.96
N ALA A 248 -11.14 -4.98 18.75
CA ALA A 248 -10.95 -3.53 18.77
C ALA A 248 -11.69 -2.77 17.64
N LEU A 249 -12.01 -3.48 16.54
CA LEU A 249 -12.73 -2.94 15.38
C LEU A 249 -14.22 -3.35 15.35
N ASP A 250 -14.67 -4.13 16.34
CA ASP A 250 -16.02 -4.75 16.35
C ASP A 250 -16.24 -5.66 15.11
N LEU A 251 -15.23 -6.42 14.74
CA LEU A 251 -15.22 -7.36 13.61
C LEU A 251 -14.84 -8.76 14.08
N ASP A 252 -15.70 -9.73 13.83
CA ASP A 252 -15.40 -11.14 14.03
C ASP A 252 -14.71 -11.78 12.81
N ILE A 253 -14.25 -13.01 12.95
CA ILE A 253 -13.59 -13.74 11.87
C ILE A 253 -14.50 -13.93 10.66
N ASP A 254 -15.80 -14.18 10.87
CA ASP A 254 -16.74 -14.43 9.78
C ASP A 254 -16.95 -13.17 8.94
N ALA A 255 -17.10 -12.00 9.59
CA ALA A 255 -17.18 -10.72 8.90
C ALA A 255 -15.93 -10.44 8.06
N VAL A 256 -14.74 -10.79 8.55
CA VAL A 256 -13.48 -10.61 7.82
C VAL A 256 -13.35 -11.62 6.67
N LEU A 257 -13.72 -12.88 6.87
CA LEU A 257 -13.65 -13.93 5.83
C LEU A 257 -14.64 -13.70 4.68
N GLN A 258 -15.80 -13.09 4.94
CA GLN A 258 -16.75 -12.71 3.91
C GLN A 258 -16.21 -11.64 2.95
N GLN A 259 -15.16 -10.90 3.32
CA GLN A 259 -14.51 -9.93 2.45
C GLN A 259 -13.53 -10.65 1.52
N ASP A 260 -14.02 -11.10 0.36
CA ASP A 260 -13.17 -11.72 -0.66
C ASP A 260 -12.71 -10.68 -1.69
N PRO A 261 -11.40 -10.38 -1.77
CA PRO A 261 -10.88 -9.41 -2.73
C PRO A 261 -10.99 -9.87 -4.20
N PHE A 262 -11.31 -11.15 -4.44
CA PHE A 262 -11.35 -11.74 -5.78
C PHE A 262 -12.75 -11.76 -6.42
N ASP A 263 -13.83 -11.60 -5.62
CA ASP A 263 -15.21 -11.60 -6.13
C ASP A 263 -15.62 -10.32 -6.87
N TRP A 264 -14.69 -9.41 -7.10
CA TRP A 264 -14.95 -8.13 -7.78
C TRP A 264 -14.94 -8.24 -9.31
N SER A 265 -14.95 -9.45 -9.87
CA SER A 265 -15.06 -9.67 -11.32
C SER A 265 -16.46 -9.38 -11.90
N GLY A 266 -17.41 -8.98 -11.09
CA GLY A 266 -18.82 -8.91 -11.47
C GLY A 266 -19.42 -7.51 -11.70
N HIS A 267 -18.67 -6.41 -11.54
CA HIS A 267 -19.23 -5.07 -11.75
C HIS A 267 -18.22 -4.19 -12.50
N THR A 268 -18.02 -4.50 -13.77
CA THR A 268 -17.48 -3.59 -14.79
C THR A 268 -18.60 -2.84 -15.46
#